data_9b3569981dbf50bacb25b98fee4795f3
#
_entry.id   9b3569981dbf50bacb25b98fee4795f3
#
_cell.length_a   1.000
_cell.length_b   1.000
_cell.length_c   1.000
_cell.angle_alpha   90.00
_cell.angle_beta   90.00
_cell.angle_gamma   90.00
#
_symmetry.space_group_name_H-M   'P 1'
#
loop_
_entity.id
_entity.type
_entity.pdbx_description
1 polymer ?
#
loop_
_entity_poly.entity_id
_entity_poly.type
_entity_poly.pdbx_seq_one_letter_code
_entity_poly.pdbx_strand_id
1 'polypeptide(L)'
;MRLNLEKVVVYAIGGLHVKSVTLRPAPAPSTLRNAVRAVAWFGVVALAAASAEAAVSRGFTRLLDAVVRIDVREMTFEDGTRRYERGIGSGVIFSKEGLILTNAHVASPDAVEISVTLSNLERVSAKLVGWDHWTDLAVLRLDLEEVKSRKLTFTHAEFGDSEELFPGQTVYAVGTPHGLTRTVTRGIISNNRRYFEDSRAVRGYETGSFNTWLQTDAAINPGNSGGPLVTEDGKVVGINSRTYMGADNLGFAIPSAVARRVAEALVRDGRITRSYLGIVPRDLQDLERFYALQANTGLLVDSVDPGSPAARAGLRPGDVVLSLNGTKLDGRFPEQLPPIQNMIANLAVGSAVKLVVKRGSQTLELTAATERLESRVGEEWAFEKWGLSVRKVSRAYARENQLADATGVLVIGVQPGFPAAQSGISRGDIITSVAGEKVETLDQLKTRYAAYEAQPAPVLVEAQRNRRIGLYVFKP
;
A
#
# COMPACT_ATOMS: atom_id res chain seq x y z
N MET A 1 52.90 16.79 36.74
CA MET A 1 52.13 16.12 35.74
C MET A 1 51.08 17.09 35.21
N ARG A 2 51.37 17.74 34.07
CA ARG A 2 50.47 18.73 33.44
C ARG A 2 49.55 17.98 32.49
N LEU A 3 48.25 17.89 32.81
CA LEU A 3 47.19 17.46 31.90
C LEU A 3 46.80 18.62 31.00
N ASN A 4 47.24 18.55 29.73
CA ASN A 4 46.73 19.44 28.67
C ASN A 4 45.38 18.91 28.20
N LEU A 5 44.29 19.51 28.65
CA LEU A 5 42.96 19.27 28.12
C LEU A 5 42.66 20.25 26.98
N GLU A 6 43.11 19.93 25.75
CA GLU A 6 42.91 20.83 24.60
C GLU A 6 41.53 20.68 23.90
N LYS A 7 40.84 19.58 24.04
CA LYS A 7 39.47 19.41 23.47
C LYS A 7 38.68 18.36 24.24
N VAL A 8 37.49 18.69 24.67
CA VAL A 8 36.47 17.71 25.05
C VAL A 8 35.41 17.72 23.96
N VAL A 9 35.29 16.64 23.20
CA VAL A 9 34.25 16.46 22.21
C VAL A 9 33.19 15.59 22.86
N VAL A 10 32.00 16.15 23.06
CA VAL A 10 30.84 15.40 23.55
C VAL A 10 29.99 15.03 22.35
N TYR A 11 29.91 13.76 22.04
CA TYR A 11 28.97 13.23 21.07
C TYR A 11 27.65 12.95 21.76
N ALA A 12 26.60 13.69 21.38
CA ALA A 12 25.24 13.32 21.74
C ALA A 12 24.72 12.37 20.67
N ILE A 13 24.34 11.17 21.07
CA ILE A 13 23.66 10.19 20.22
C ILE A 13 22.19 10.58 20.23
N GLY A 14 21.72 11.07 19.08
CA GLY A 14 20.31 11.38 18.83
C GLY A 14 20.09 12.80 18.32
N GLY A 15 20.12 13.00 16.99
CA GLY A 15 19.43 14.04 16.21
C GLY A 15 19.51 15.54 16.59
N LEU A 16 20.27 15.94 17.58
CA LEU A 16 20.45 17.33 17.97
C LEU A 16 21.76 17.89 17.41
N HIS A 17 21.67 18.93 16.60
CA HIS A 17 22.83 19.68 16.13
C HIS A 17 23.57 20.28 17.33
N VAL A 18 24.68 19.65 17.74
CA VAL A 18 25.58 20.21 18.75
C VAL A 18 26.58 21.12 18.04
N LYS A 19 26.45 22.43 18.25
CA LYS A 19 27.52 23.37 17.90
C LYS A 19 28.75 23.06 18.74
N SER A 20 29.90 22.87 18.10
CA SER A 20 31.19 22.69 18.77
C SER A 20 31.46 23.87 19.72
N VAL A 21 31.59 23.57 21.01
CA VAL A 21 32.03 24.57 22.00
C VAL A 21 33.52 24.43 22.17
N THR A 22 34.27 25.42 21.69
CA THR A 22 35.72 25.51 21.90
C THR A 22 35.95 26.16 23.26
N LEU A 23 36.38 25.40 24.25
CA LEU A 23 36.83 25.92 25.52
C LEU A 23 38.24 26.51 25.37
N ARG A 24 38.41 27.83 25.48
CA ARG A 24 39.73 28.44 25.61
C ARG A 24 40.29 28.10 26.99
N PRO A 25 41.62 27.83 27.11
CA PRO A 25 42.24 27.58 28.40
C PRO A 25 42.07 28.84 29.28
N ALA A 26 41.55 28.63 30.49
CA ALA A 26 41.43 29.69 31.49
C ALA A 26 42.79 30.04 32.06
N PRO A 27 43.06 31.27 32.40
CA PRO A 27 44.28 31.65 33.14
C PRO A 27 44.33 30.91 34.48
N ALA A 28 45.55 30.67 35.00
CA ALA A 28 45.87 29.81 36.13
C ALA A 28 44.90 29.86 37.31
N PRO A 29 44.65 28.72 38.00
CA PRO A 29 43.51 28.54 38.89
C PRO A 29 43.70 29.38 40.17
N SER A 30 42.93 30.46 40.24
CA SER A 30 42.59 31.04 41.52
C SER A 30 41.20 30.52 41.89
N THR A 31 41.17 29.64 42.87
CA THR A 31 40.06 29.41 43.73
C THR A 31 38.97 28.36 43.32
N LEU A 32 38.49 27.68 44.34
CA LEU A 32 37.32 26.80 44.49
C LEU A 32 36.09 27.14 43.61
N ARG A 33 35.98 28.39 43.18
CA ARG A 33 34.88 28.89 42.35
C ARG A 33 34.86 28.32 40.91
N ASN A 34 36.00 28.01 40.34
CA ASN A 34 36.07 27.45 38.95
C ASN A 34 35.80 25.95 38.92
N ALA A 35 36.23 25.25 39.98
CA ALA A 35 35.91 23.83 40.16
C ALA A 35 34.39 23.62 40.38
N VAL A 36 33.74 24.47 41.16
CA VAL A 36 32.27 24.46 41.39
C VAL A 36 31.50 24.77 40.11
N ARG A 37 31.99 25.73 39.28
CA ARG A 37 31.36 26.00 37.96
C ARG A 37 31.52 24.85 37.00
N ALA A 38 32.64 24.19 36.93
CA ALA A 38 32.84 22.99 36.07
C ALA A 38 31.93 21.84 36.51
N VAL A 39 31.85 21.55 37.80
CA VAL A 39 30.95 20.52 38.34
C VAL A 39 29.48 20.84 38.09
N ALA A 40 29.07 22.13 38.25
CA ALA A 40 27.70 22.53 37.94
C ALA A 40 27.37 22.39 36.44
N TRP A 41 28.33 22.71 35.55
CA TRP A 41 28.15 22.50 34.09
C TRP A 41 28.06 21.04 33.73
N PHE A 42 28.91 20.18 34.28
CA PHE A 42 28.83 18.71 34.08
C PHE A 42 27.50 18.16 34.63
N GLY A 43 27.04 18.67 35.75
CA GLY A 43 25.72 18.29 36.33
C GLY A 43 24.56 18.68 35.42
N VAL A 44 24.58 19.90 34.83
CA VAL A 44 23.54 20.38 33.92
C VAL A 44 23.54 19.57 32.62
N VAL A 45 24.72 19.26 32.04
CA VAL A 45 24.84 18.42 30.83
C VAL A 45 24.39 17.00 31.10
N ALA A 46 24.77 16.40 32.22
CA ALA A 46 24.33 15.07 32.61
C ALA A 46 22.81 15.01 32.88
N LEU A 47 22.23 16.05 33.50
CA LEU A 47 20.78 16.15 33.71
C LEU A 47 20.01 16.31 32.40
N ALA A 48 20.55 17.10 31.46
CA ALA A 48 19.97 17.29 30.13
C ALA A 48 20.02 15.97 29.32
N ALA A 49 21.14 15.26 29.38
CA ALA A 49 21.27 13.94 28.72
C ALA A 49 20.30 12.90 29.32
N ALA A 50 20.23 12.81 30.65
CA ALA A 50 19.30 11.92 31.33
C ALA A 50 17.83 12.26 31.08
N SER A 51 17.49 13.55 30.95
CA SER A 51 16.15 14.00 30.60
C SER A 51 15.78 13.70 29.14
N ALA A 52 16.74 13.80 28.21
CA ALA A 52 16.55 13.43 26.80
C ALA A 52 16.35 11.91 26.65
N GLU A 53 17.16 11.09 27.31
CA GLU A 53 17.03 9.63 27.32
C GLU A 53 15.71 9.17 27.95
N ALA A 54 15.26 9.82 29.04
CA ALA A 54 13.96 9.56 29.64
C ALA A 54 12.78 10.02 28.74
N ALA A 55 12.96 11.04 27.91
CA ALA A 55 11.96 11.48 26.94
C ALA A 55 11.84 10.49 25.77
N VAL A 56 12.96 10.01 25.24
CA VAL A 56 13.04 8.96 24.20
C VAL A 56 12.35 7.68 24.70
N SER A 57 12.68 7.21 25.91
CA SER A 57 12.07 6.02 26.51
C SER A 57 10.54 6.17 26.69
N ARG A 58 10.06 7.36 27.08
CA ARG A 58 8.61 7.63 27.20
C ARG A 58 7.90 7.68 25.86
N GLY A 59 8.53 8.29 24.84
CA GLY A 59 8.01 8.32 23.47
C GLY A 59 7.83 6.91 22.92
N PHE A 60 8.83 6.07 23.09
CA PHE A 60 8.78 4.68 22.64
C PHE A 60 7.73 3.85 23.39
N THR A 61 7.60 4.00 24.71
CA THR A 61 6.56 3.33 25.49
C THR A 61 5.17 3.73 25.05
N ARG A 62 4.93 5.04 24.84
CA ARG A 62 3.66 5.55 24.34
C ARG A 62 3.32 4.98 22.94
N LEU A 63 4.33 4.85 22.07
CA LEU A 63 4.14 4.21 20.78
C LEU A 63 3.67 2.76 20.92
N LEU A 64 4.33 1.96 21.78
CA LEU A 64 3.94 0.56 22.00
C LEU A 64 2.47 0.43 22.43
N ASP A 65 1.96 1.39 23.21
CA ASP A 65 0.55 1.42 23.62
C ASP A 65 -0.41 1.83 22.50
N ALA A 66 0.11 2.44 21.41
CA ALA A 66 -0.67 2.76 20.22
C ALA A 66 -0.71 1.62 19.19
N VAL A 67 0.15 0.60 19.33
CA VAL A 67 0.17 -0.54 18.41
C VAL A 67 -0.87 -1.56 18.82
N VAL A 68 -1.67 -1.98 17.85
CA VAL A 68 -2.82 -2.87 18.04
C VAL A 68 -2.70 -4.13 17.19
N ARG A 69 -3.31 -5.21 17.67
CA ARG A 69 -3.58 -6.40 16.87
C ARG A 69 -4.93 -6.24 16.18
N ILE A 70 -4.99 -6.63 14.93
CA ILE A 70 -6.20 -6.61 14.12
C ILE A 70 -6.54 -8.05 13.75
N ASP A 71 -7.73 -8.52 14.14
CA ASP A 71 -8.32 -9.78 13.72
C ASP A 71 -9.46 -9.46 12.75
N VAL A 72 -9.41 -10.02 11.56
CA VAL A 72 -10.39 -9.78 10.50
C VAL A 72 -11.04 -11.09 10.10
N ARG A 73 -12.37 -11.09 9.91
CA ARG A 73 -13.10 -12.15 9.24
C ARG A 73 -13.60 -11.60 7.91
N GLU A 74 -13.10 -12.14 6.82
CA GLU A 74 -13.42 -11.69 5.48
C GLU A 74 -14.20 -12.75 4.72
N MET A 75 -15.06 -12.27 3.83
CA MET A 75 -15.84 -13.11 2.93
C MET A 75 -15.03 -13.36 1.66
N THR A 76 -14.97 -14.61 1.23
CA THR A 76 -14.33 -15.04 -0.02
C THR A 76 -15.34 -15.80 -0.87
N PHE A 77 -15.13 -15.80 -2.20
CA PHE A 77 -16.02 -16.40 -3.16
C PHE A 77 -15.33 -17.47 -4.01
N GLU A 78 -14.44 -18.22 -3.41
CA GLU A 78 -13.72 -19.29 -4.11
C GLU A 78 -14.55 -20.56 -4.24
N ASP A 79 -14.21 -21.38 -5.24
CA ASP A 79 -14.78 -22.72 -5.46
C ASP A 79 -16.32 -22.77 -5.55
N GLY A 80 -16.96 -21.73 -6.06
CA GLY A 80 -18.39 -21.71 -6.29
C GLY A 80 -19.26 -21.48 -5.06
N THR A 81 -18.68 -21.12 -3.92
CA THR A 81 -19.40 -20.92 -2.66
C THR A 81 -18.84 -19.71 -1.91
N ARG A 82 -19.64 -19.22 -0.95
CA ARG A 82 -19.24 -18.19 -0.01
C ARG A 82 -18.54 -18.83 1.18
N ARG A 83 -17.33 -18.36 1.47
CA ARG A 83 -16.54 -18.80 2.63
C ARG A 83 -16.11 -17.61 3.47
N TYR A 84 -15.70 -17.91 4.71
CA TYR A 84 -15.19 -16.90 5.62
C TYR A 84 -13.77 -17.31 6.01
N GLU A 85 -12.82 -16.43 5.78
CA GLU A 85 -11.44 -16.60 6.17
C GLU A 85 -11.08 -15.65 7.32
N ARG A 86 -10.14 -16.07 8.16
CA ARG A 86 -9.61 -15.25 9.24
C ARG A 86 -8.22 -14.76 8.89
N GLY A 87 -8.04 -13.46 9.01
CA GLY A 87 -6.74 -12.79 8.89
C GLY A 87 -6.32 -12.18 10.23
N ILE A 88 -5.01 -12.08 10.44
CA ILE A 88 -4.41 -11.40 11.58
C ILE A 88 -3.35 -10.46 11.05
N GLY A 89 -3.34 -9.24 11.57
CA GLY A 89 -2.32 -8.25 11.28
C GLY A 89 -2.11 -7.29 12.45
N SER A 90 -1.35 -6.27 12.18
CA SER A 90 -1.09 -5.17 13.11
C SER A 90 -1.68 -3.87 12.58
N GLY A 91 -1.79 -2.90 13.47
CA GLY A 91 -2.11 -1.53 13.14
C GLY A 91 -1.49 -0.57 14.13
N VAL A 92 -1.52 0.71 13.80
CA VAL A 92 -1.13 1.78 14.70
C VAL A 92 -2.25 2.80 14.81
N ILE A 93 -2.71 3.09 16.02
CA ILE A 93 -3.64 4.18 16.29
C ILE A 93 -2.88 5.48 16.09
N PHE A 94 -3.32 6.33 15.17
CA PHE A 94 -2.63 7.58 14.82
C PHE A 94 -3.41 8.85 15.17
N SER A 95 -4.60 8.70 15.73
CA SER A 95 -5.41 9.83 16.16
C SER A 95 -6.19 9.56 17.45
N LYS A 96 -6.56 10.63 18.15
CA LYS A 96 -7.42 10.56 19.35
C LYS A 96 -8.87 10.19 19.05
N GLU A 97 -9.27 10.27 17.79
CA GLU A 97 -10.58 9.82 17.29
C GLU A 97 -10.61 8.30 16.98
N GLY A 98 -9.60 7.55 17.43
CA GLY A 98 -9.51 6.10 17.27
C GLY A 98 -9.28 5.64 15.84
N LEU A 99 -8.65 6.47 15.00
CA LEU A 99 -8.26 6.07 13.65
C LEU A 99 -6.99 5.21 13.71
N ILE A 100 -7.03 4.09 12.99
CA ILE A 100 -5.96 3.10 12.93
C ILE A 100 -5.50 3.00 11.48
N LEU A 101 -4.19 3.06 11.27
CA LEU A 101 -3.56 2.78 9.99
C LEU A 101 -3.06 1.34 9.99
N THR A 102 -3.32 0.63 8.89
CA THR A 102 -2.89 -0.75 8.65
C THR A 102 -2.67 -0.98 7.15
N ASN A 103 -2.34 -2.20 6.75
CA ASN A 103 -2.25 -2.53 5.33
C ASN A 103 -3.61 -2.90 4.72
N ALA A 104 -3.74 -2.67 3.40
CA ALA A 104 -4.91 -3.04 2.63
C ALA A 104 -5.12 -4.56 2.55
N HIS A 105 -4.03 -5.33 2.57
CA HIS A 105 -4.10 -6.79 2.60
C HIS A 105 -4.45 -7.37 3.99
N VAL A 106 -4.42 -6.55 5.05
CA VAL A 106 -4.86 -6.95 6.40
C VAL A 106 -6.36 -6.74 6.56
N ALA A 107 -6.90 -5.64 6.04
CA ALA A 107 -8.33 -5.34 6.13
C ALA A 107 -8.83 -4.73 4.81
N SER A 108 -9.75 -5.43 4.15
CA SER A 108 -10.32 -5.07 2.85
C SER A 108 -11.82 -4.75 2.95
N PRO A 109 -12.46 -4.25 1.87
CA PRO A 109 -13.91 -4.09 1.81
C PRO A 109 -14.72 -5.38 2.01
N ASP A 110 -14.12 -6.55 1.84
CA ASP A 110 -14.76 -7.86 2.04
C ASP A 110 -14.80 -8.29 3.51
N ALA A 111 -14.25 -7.46 4.42
CA ALA A 111 -14.28 -7.68 5.85
C ALA A 111 -15.72 -7.58 6.39
N VAL A 112 -16.22 -8.70 6.93
CA VAL A 112 -17.54 -8.76 7.58
C VAL A 112 -17.46 -8.48 9.07
N GLU A 113 -16.27 -8.64 9.66
CA GLU A 113 -16.01 -8.39 11.07
C GLU A 113 -14.55 -7.98 11.25
N ILE A 114 -14.33 -6.89 11.97
CA ILE A 114 -12.99 -6.40 12.35
C ILE A 114 -12.97 -6.20 13.85
N SER A 115 -12.06 -6.90 14.53
CA SER A 115 -11.83 -6.79 15.96
C SER A 115 -10.40 -6.31 16.22
N VAL A 116 -10.25 -5.32 17.07
CA VAL A 116 -8.99 -4.70 17.43
C VAL A 116 -8.67 -5.01 18.90
N THR A 117 -7.51 -5.60 19.16
CA THR A 117 -7.01 -5.81 20.51
C THR A 117 -6.06 -4.67 20.88
N LEU A 118 -6.43 -3.89 21.89
CA LEU A 118 -5.67 -2.76 22.42
C LEU A 118 -4.45 -3.24 23.26
N SER A 119 -3.61 -2.29 23.68
CA SER A 119 -2.41 -2.58 24.49
C SER A 119 -2.71 -3.23 25.85
N ASN A 120 -3.89 -2.98 26.41
CA ASN A 120 -4.38 -3.58 27.64
C ASN A 120 -5.08 -4.94 27.43
N LEU A 121 -4.98 -5.54 26.23
CA LEU A 121 -5.57 -6.81 25.82
C LEU A 121 -7.11 -6.78 25.66
N GLU A 122 -7.75 -5.65 25.86
CA GLU A 122 -9.16 -5.49 25.59
C GLU A 122 -9.45 -5.46 24.09
N ARG A 123 -10.53 -6.13 23.68
CA ARG A 123 -10.98 -6.17 22.29
C ARG A 123 -12.10 -5.16 22.08
N VAL A 124 -12.01 -4.45 20.97
CA VAL A 124 -12.98 -3.44 20.53
C VAL A 124 -13.30 -3.68 19.07
N SER A 125 -14.55 -3.53 18.71
CA SER A 125 -14.98 -3.57 17.32
C SER A 125 -14.43 -2.39 16.54
N ALA A 126 -14.16 -2.59 15.26
CA ALA A 126 -13.72 -1.51 14.37
C ALA A 126 -14.44 -1.60 13.01
N LYS A 127 -14.46 -0.48 12.28
CA LYS A 127 -15.01 -0.39 10.94
C LYS A 127 -13.97 0.11 9.96
N LEU A 128 -14.02 -0.39 8.74
CA LEU A 128 -13.23 0.12 7.62
C LEU A 128 -13.72 1.54 7.27
N VAL A 129 -12.81 2.52 7.29
CA VAL A 129 -13.05 3.91 6.87
C VAL A 129 -12.73 4.07 5.39
N GLY A 130 -11.61 3.51 4.96
CA GLY A 130 -11.17 3.57 3.59
C GLY A 130 -10.03 2.59 3.30
N TRP A 131 -9.87 2.29 2.00
CA TRP A 131 -8.97 1.26 1.54
C TRP A 131 -8.34 1.62 0.20
N ASP A 132 -7.05 1.34 0.08
CA ASP A 132 -6.26 1.60 -1.13
C ASP A 132 -5.22 0.50 -1.36
N HIS A 133 -5.57 -0.47 -2.18
CA HIS A 133 -4.67 -1.58 -2.49
C HIS A 133 -3.40 -1.13 -3.25
N TRP A 134 -3.50 -0.05 -4.05
CA TRP A 134 -2.37 0.43 -4.83
C TRP A 134 -1.18 0.89 -3.98
N THR A 135 -1.42 1.41 -2.80
CA THR A 135 -0.38 1.73 -1.80
C THR A 135 -0.30 0.70 -0.68
N ASP A 136 -1.19 -0.31 -0.68
CA ASP A 136 -1.31 -1.30 0.39
C ASP A 136 -1.62 -0.68 1.76
N LEU A 137 -2.53 0.31 1.81
CA LEU A 137 -2.93 0.99 3.03
C LEU A 137 -4.44 0.94 3.24
N ALA A 138 -4.85 0.80 4.50
CA ALA A 138 -6.23 0.90 4.94
C ALA A 138 -6.34 1.70 6.23
N VAL A 139 -7.46 2.39 6.42
CA VAL A 139 -7.79 3.10 7.65
C VAL A 139 -9.02 2.46 8.27
N LEU A 140 -8.90 2.12 9.55
CA LEU A 140 -9.99 1.65 10.39
C LEU A 140 -10.35 2.70 11.43
N ARG A 141 -11.54 2.58 12.01
CA ARG A 141 -11.97 3.38 13.14
C ARG A 141 -12.51 2.47 14.23
N LEU A 142 -12.02 2.63 15.46
CA LEU A 142 -12.57 1.98 16.64
C LEU A 142 -14.04 2.36 16.84
N ASP A 143 -14.82 1.44 17.37
CA ASP A 143 -16.15 1.76 17.87
C ASP A 143 -16.03 2.56 19.20
N LEU A 144 -16.13 3.88 19.09
CA LEU A 144 -15.95 4.79 20.22
C LEU A 144 -17.10 4.70 21.24
N GLU A 145 -18.27 4.25 20.85
CA GLU A 145 -19.38 4.00 21.78
C GLU A 145 -19.06 2.77 22.65
N GLU A 146 -18.53 1.71 22.05
CA GLU A 146 -18.05 0.54 22.78
C GLU A 146 -16.90 0.93 23.73
N VAL A 147 -15.91 1.69 23.26
CA VAL A 147 -14.80 2.21 24.09
C VAL A 147 -15.33 2.97 25.30
N LYS A 148 -16.25 3.90 25.09
CA LYS A 148 -16.84 4.74 26.13
C LYS A 148 -17.69 3.93 27.13
N SER A 149 -18.57 3.06 26.63
CA SER A 149 -19.45 2.25 27.49
C SER A 149 -18.67 1.31 28.40
N ARG A 150 -17.54 0.77 27.93
CA ARG A 150 -16.65 -0.12 28.68
C ARG A 150 -15.56 0.63 29.46
N LYS A 151 -15.53 1.98 29.41
CA LYS A 151 -14.53 2.84 30.05
C LYS A 151 -13.08 2.48 29.67
N LEU A 152 -12.87 2.06 28.42
CA LEU A 152 -11.56 1.72 27.91
C LEU A 152 -10.78 2.97 27.55
N THR A 153 -9.45 2.86 27.56
CA THR A 153 -8.53 3.93 27.15
C THR A 153 -7.59 3.42 26.07
N PHE A 154 -7.19 4.30 25.19
CA PHE A 154 -6.15 4.04 24.19
C PHE A 154 -5.30 5.30 24.01
N THR A 155 -4.14 5.12 23.42
CA THR A 155 -3.26 6.24 23.04
C THR A 155 -3.04 6.23 21.53
N HIS A 156 -2.37 7.25 21.00
CA HIS A 156 -2.04 7.36 19.59
C HIS A 156 -0.57 7.68 19.41
N ALA A 157 0.00 7.21 18.29
CA ALA A 157 1.37 7.46 17.88
C ALA A 157 1.50 8.78 17.13
N GLU A 158 2.72 9.29 17.08
CA GLU A 158 3.10 10.46 16.28
C GLU A 158 3.87 10.01 15.04
N PHE A 159 3.62 10.67 13.90
CA PHE A 159 4.40 10.46 12.69
C PHE A 159 5.72 11.23 12.72
N GLY A 160 6.80 10.55 12.35
CA GLY A 160 8.07 11.16 11.97
C GLY A 160 8.10 11.47 10.46
N ASP A 161 9.22 12.02 10.01
CA ASP A 161 9.45 12.32 8.60
C ASP A 161 10.32 11.23 7.96
N SER A 162 9.74 10.49 7.00
CA SER A 162 10.47 9.47 6.25
C SER A 162 11.46 10.02 5.23
N GLU A 163 11.31 11.30 4.83
CA GLU A 163 12.23 11.92 3.87
C GLU A 163 13.59 12.29 4.51
N GLU A 164 13.64 12.40 5.84
CA GLU A 164 14.86 12.66 6.61
C GLU A 164 15.66 11.39 6.92
N LEU A 165 15.14 10.21 6.61
CA LEU A 165 15.80 8.93 6.88
C LEU A 165 17.01 8.72 5.97
N PHE A 166 18.04 8.10 6.52
CA PHE A 166 19.26 7.76 5.80
C PHE A 166 19.68 6.30 6.05
N PRO A 167 20.36 5.66 5.09
CA PRO A 167 20.89 4.31 5.27
C PRO A 167 21.84 4.22 6.49
N GLY A 168 21.65 3.18 7.31
CA GLY A 168 22.37 2.98 8.57
C GLY A 168 21.66 3.53 9.80
N GLN A 169 20.61 4.33 9.67
CA GLN A 169 19.82 4.82 10.80
C GLN A 169 19.07 3.68 11.49
N THR A 170 19.19 3.60 12.82
CA THR A 170 18.46 2.60 13.63
C THR A 170 16.96 2.80 13.55
N VAL A 171 16.24 1.70 13.34
CA VAL A 171 14.78 1.65 13.34
C VAL A 171 14.29 0.38 14.05
N TYR A 172 13.03 0.40 14.46
CA TYR A 172 12.38 -0.73 15.10
C TYR A 172 11.08 -1.05 14.35
N ALA A 173 10.90 -2.31 13.96
CA ALA A 173 9.62 -2.78 13.47
C ALA A 173 8.80 -3.31 14.66
N VAL A 174 7.57 -2.81 14.78
CA VAL A 174 6.67 -3.17 15.87
C VAL A 174 5.41 -3.82 15.31
N GLY A 175 4.93 -4.89 15.95
CA GLY A 175 3.75 -5.58 15.49
C GLY A 175 3.33 -6.73 16.40
N THR A 176 2.47 -7.59 15.86
CA THR A 176 1.85 -8.71 16.58
C THR A 176 2.02 -10.03 15.81
N PRO A 177 3.27 -10.46 15.53
CA PRO A 177 3.53 -11.64 14.72
C PRO A 177 2.90 -12.87 15.37
N HIS A 178 2.23 -13.71 14.57
CA HIS A 178 1.52 -14.90 15.04
C HIS A 178 0.55 -14.64 16.21
N GLY A 179 0.06 -13.40 16.37
CA GLY A 179 -0.82 -13.02 17.47
C GLY A 179 -0.11 -12.71 18.80
N LEU A 180 1.23 -12.74 18.80
CA LEU A 180 2.05 -12.30 19.95
C LEU A 180 2.05 -10.78 19.99
N THR A 181 1.40 -10.20 20.99
CA THR A 181 1.26 -8.74 21.10
C THR A 181 2.60 -8.05 21.38
N ARG A 182 2.81 -6.89 20.74
CA ARG A 182 3.92 -5.97 20.98
C ARG A 182 5.32 -6.60 20.82
N THR A 183 5.52 -7.34 19.74
CA THR A 183 6.86 -7.80 19.36
C THR A 183 7.61 -6.62 18.72
N VAL A 184 8.83 -6.40 19.19
CA VAL A 184 9.73 -5.35 18.70
C VAL A 184 10.97 -6.02 18.12
N THR A 185 11.31 -5.69 16.87
CA THR A 185 12.55 -6.10 16.24
C THR A 185 13.37 -4.87 15.87
N ARG A 186 14.69 -4.92 16.09
CA ARG A 186 15.61 -3.83 15.78
C ARG A 186 16.37 -4.09 14.49
N GLY A 187 16.60 -3.06 13.73
CA GLY A 187 17.44 -3.05 12.54
C GLY A 187 17.82 -1.63 12.14
N ILE A 188 18.21 -1.48 10.88
CA ILE A 188 18.55 -0.19 10.28
C ILE A 188 17.70 0.06 9.01
N ILE A 189 17.67 1.29 8.55
CA ILE A 189 17.28 1.61 7.18
C ILE A 189 18.40 1.13 6.26
N SER A 190 18.13 0.10 5.46
CA SER A 190 19.08 -0.43 4.47
C SER A 190 19.05 0.39 3.17
N ASN A 191 17.86 0.91 2.81
CA ASN A 191 17.65 1.82 1.69
C ASN A 191 16.37 2.63 1.94
N ASN A 192 16.39 3.93 1.68
CA ASN A 192 15.25 4.81 1.94
C ASN A 192 14.37 5.09 0.71
N ARG A 193 14.74 4.59 -0.48
CA ARG A 193 13.99 4.76 -1.75
C ARG A 193 14.11 3.53 -2.63
N ARG A 194 13.87 2.33 -2.06
CA ARG A 194 13.97 1.09 -2.83
C ARG A 194 12.77 0.94 -3.77
N TYR A 195 13.05 0.63 -5.01
CA TYR A 195 12.09 0.10 -5.96
C TYR A 195 12.48 -1.33 -6.34
N PHE A 196 11.49 -2.17 -6.52
CA PHE A 196 11.60 -3.50 -7.14
C PHE A 196 10.23 -3.87 -7.70
N GLU A 197 10.23 -4.60 -8.79
CA GLU A 197 9.02 -5.17 -9.34
C GLU A 197 8.55 -6.31 -8.43
N ASP A 198 7.46 -6.11 -7.73
CA ASP A 198 6.78 -7.13 -6.94
C ASP A 198 5.34 -7.22 -7.40
N SER A 199 5.07 -8.20 -8.26
CA SER A 199 3.74 -8.47 -8.81
C SER A 199 2.84 -9.24 -7.84
N ARG A 200 3.07 -9.13 -6.52
CA ARG A 200 2.20 -9.80 -5.57
C ARG A 200 0.77 -9.28 -5.69
N ALA A 201 -0.09 -10.20 -6.06
CA ALA A 201 -1.52 -9.99 -5.96
C ALA A 201 -2.03 -10.67 -4.69
N VAL A 202 -2.64 -9.89 -3.79
CA VAL A 202 -3.39 -10.43 -2.67
C VAL A 202 -4.86 -10.46 -3.09
N ARG A 203 -5.44 -11.65 -3.16
CA ARG A 203 -6.82 -11.87 -3.66
C ARG A 203 -7.06 -11.28 -5.06
N GLY A 204 -6.03 -11.30 -5.91
CA GLY A 204 -6.08 -10.72 -7.25
C GLY A 204 -5.84 -9.21 -7.30
N TYR A 205 -5.79 -8.50 -6.18
CA TYR A 205 -5.42 -7.10 -6.12
C TYR A 205 -3.90 -6.93 -6.10
N GLU A 206 -3.36 -6.19 -7.03
CA GLU A 206 -1.98 -5.75 -6.97
C GLU A 206 -1.80 -4.77 -5.81
N THR A 207 -0.84 -5.04 -4.94
CA THR A 207 -0.58 -4.21 -3.76
C THR A 207 0.76 -3.53 -3.85
N GLY A 208 0.79 -2.23 -3.56
CA GLY A 208 2.02 -1.46 -3.47
C GLY A 208 2.65 -1.05 -4.80
N SER A 209 1.92 -1.13 -5.93
CA SER A 209 2.42 -0.82 -7.29
C SER A 209 2.90 0.63 -7.46
N PHE A 210 2.47 1.55 -6.60
CA PHE A 210 2.88 2.95 -6.62
C PHE A 210 3.91 3.30 -5.55
N ASN A 211 4.45 2.32 -4.83
CA ASN A 211 5.35 2.58 -3.71
C ASN A 211 6.82 2.58 -4.14
N THR A 212 7.57 3.54 -3.63
CA THR A 212 8.96 3.36 -3.27
C THR A 212 9.01 2.99 -1.79
N TRP A 213 9.88 2.06 -1.43
CA TRP A 213 9.87 1.42 -0.13
C TRP A 213 11.02 1.88 0.75
N LEU A 214 10.78 1.93 2.05
CA LEU A 214 11.83 1.87 3.04
C LEU A 214 12.26 0.40 3.17
N GLN A 215 13.51 0.09 2.85
CA GLN A 215 14.09 -1.23 3.09
C GLN A 215 14.75 -1.26 4.46
N THR A 216 14.53 -2.33 5.23
CA THR A 216 15.13 -2.54 6.56
C THR A 216 15.52 -4.01 6.74
N ASP A 217 16.54 -4.25 7.55
CA ASP A 217 16.93 -5.57 8.04
C ASP A 217 16.28 -5.94 9.39
N ALA A 218 15.50 -5.03 9.98
CA ALA A 218 14.63 -5.36 11.10
C ALA A 218 13.69 -6.51 10.71
N ALA A 219 13.62 -7.57 11.51
CA ALA A 219 12.87 -8.76 11.16
C ALA A 219 11.36 -8.45 11.03
N ILE A 220 10.84 -8.60 9.82
CA ILE A 220 9.41 -8.50 9.50
C ILE A 220 8.89 -9.91 9.23
N ASN A 221 7.88 -10.32 9.98
CA ASN A 221 7.26 -11.65 9.90
C ASN A 221 5.74 -11.51 9.70
N PRO A 222 5.04 -12.57 9.25
CA PRO A 222 3.58 -12.58 9.18
C PRO A 222 2.95 -12.16 10.51
N GLY A 223 2.12 -11.12 10.47
CA GLY A 223 1.52 -10.46 11.63
C GLY A 223 2.13 -9.10 11.97
N ASN A 224 3.36 -8.76 11.53
CA ASN A 224 3.89 -7.40 11.63
C ASN A 224 3.30 -6.45 10.57
N SER A 225 2.73 -6.98 9.50
CA SER A 225 2.05 -6.19 8.45
C SER A 225 1.02 -5.26 9.05
N GLY A 226 1.07 -3.98 8.65
CA GLY A 226 0.23 -2.91 9.16
C GLY A 226 0.73 -2.26 10.46
N GLY A 227 1.68 -2.90 11.17
CA GLY A 227 2.36 -2.29 12.31
C GLY A 227 3.38 -1.23 11.88
N PRO A 228 3.79 -0.33 12.77
CA PRO A 228 4.70 0.75 12.44
C PRO A 228 6.17 0.31 12.37
N LEU A 229 6.94 0.97 11.48
CA LEU A 229 8.38 1.09 11.54
C LEU A 229 8.68 2.45 12.21
N VAL A 230 9.52 2.44 13.26
CA VAL A 230 9.69 3.62 14.10
C VAL A 230 11.16 3.93 14.39
N THR A 231 11.44 5.18 14.70
CA THR A 231 12.72 5.67 15.19
C THR A 231 12.89 5.39 16.69
N GLU A 232 14.08 5.59 17.24
CA GLU A 232 14.40 5.41 18.66
C GLU A 232 13.54 6.28 19.59
N ASP A 233 13.12 7.46 19.15
CA ASP A 233 12.23 8.36 19.89
C ASP A 233 10.74 8.00 19.76
N GLY A 234 10.41 6.89 19.08
CA GLY A 234 9.06 6.33 18.98
C GLY A 234 8.18 7.02 17.93
N LYS A 235 8.74 7.73 16.96
CA LYS A 235 7.98 8.30 15.85
C LYS A 235 7.82 7.31 14.70
N VAL A 236 6.62 7.25 14.14
CA VAL A 236 6.29 6.37 13.02
C VAL A 236 6.89 6.93 11.74
N VAL A 237 7.86 6.24 11.16
CA VAL A 237 8.50 6.61 9.89
C VAL A 237 8.08 5.72 8.73
N GLY A 238 7.37 4.63 9.01
CA GLY A 238 6.81 3.76 7.97
C GLY A 238 5.76 2.81 8.52
N ILE A 239 5.08 2.10 7.60
CA ILE A 239 4.15 1.01 7.90
C ILE A 239 4.70 -0.27 7.30
N ASN A 240 5.00 -1.26 8.14
CA ASN A 240 5.52 -2.56 7.72
C ASN A 240 4.52 -3.24 6.79
N SER A 241 4.98 -3.74 5.65
CA SER A 241 4.09 -4.32 4.65
C SER A 241 4.51 -5.72 4.23
N ARG A 242 5.75 -5.91 3.80
CA ARG A 242 6.17 -7.17 3.19
C ARG A 242 7.65 -7.49 3.39
N THR A 243 8.00 -8.74 3.06
CA THR A 243 9.37 -9.22 2.93
C THR A 243 9.61 -9.71 1.51
N TYR A 244 10.85 -9.77 1.06
CA TYR A 244 11.21 -10.40 -0.21
C TYR A 244 11.22 -11.92 -0.03
N MET A 245 10.42 -12.63 -0.84
CA MET A 245 10.34 -14.09 -0.74
C MET A 245 11.66 -14.75 -1.15
N GLY A 246 12.14 -15.67 -0.33
CA GLY A 246 13.38 -16.41 -0.61
C GLY A 246 14.67 -15.70 -0.20
N ALA A 247 14.57 -14.56 0.54
CA ALA A 247 15.72 -13.89 1.11
C ALA A 247 15.45 -13.49 2.57
N ASP A 248 16.47 -13.59 3.41
CA ASP A 248 16.42 -13.17 4.80
C ASP A 248 16.78 -11.68 4.94
N ASN A 249 16.22 -11.02 5.95
CA ASN A 249 16.54 -9.65 6.32
C ASN A 249 16.26 -8.60 5.23
N LEU A 250 15.30 -8.89 4.34
CA LEU A 250 14.77 -7.94 3.36
C LEU A 250 13.33 -7.59 3.68
N GLY A 251 13.16 -6.69 4.64
CA GLY A 251 11.87 -6.13 5.03
C GLY A 251 11.60 -4.80 4.33
N PHE A 252 10.31 -4.53 4.06
CA PHE A 252 9.87 -3.31 3.37
C PHE A 252 8.70 -2.67 4.10
N ALA A 253 8.82 -1.35 4.28
CA ALA A 253 7.77 -0.53 4.87
C ALA A 253 7.37 0.62 3.93
N ILE A 254 6.11 1.01 4.00
CA ILE A 254 5.56 2.15 3.27
C ILE A 254 5.99 3.43 4.00
N PRO A 255 6.66 4.39 3.34
CA PRO A 255 7.13 5.61 3.99
C PRO A 255 6.01 6.41 4.67
N SER A 256 6.29 7.03 5.83
CA SER A 256 5.30 7.83 6.56
C SER A 256 4.75 9.02 5.76
N ALA A 257 5.54 9.61 4.88
CA ALA A 257 5.08 10.68 3.97
C ALA A 257 3.95 10.19 3.03
N VAL A 258 4.07 8.96 2.51
CA VAL A 258 3.00 8.32 1.72
C VAL A 258 1.83 7.94 2.62
N ALA A 259 2.12 7.28 3.74
CA ALA A 259 1.12 6.76 4.67
C ALA A 259 0.19 7.86 5.22
N ARG A 260 0.74 9.00 5.61
CA ARG A 260 -0.02 10.17 6.09
C ARG A 260 -0.94 10.73 5.02
N ARG A 261 -0.42 11.01 3.82
CA ARG A 261 -1.20 11.55 2.69
C ARG A 261 -2.35 10.63 2.29
N VAL A 262 -2.08 9.32 2.23
CA VAL A 262 -3.09 8.30 1.91
C VAL A 262 -4.13 8.22 3.03
N ALA A 263 -3.72 8.17 4.30
CA ALA A 263 -4.64 8.12 5.44
C ALA A 263 -5.57 9.34 5.48
N GLU A 264 -5.05 10.55 5.27
CA GLU A 264 -5.86 11.79 5.20
C GLU A 264 -6.90 11.72 4.08
N ALA A 265 -6.52 11.23 2.89
CA ALA A 265 -7.45 11.08 1.78
C ALA A 265 -8.52 10.00 2.06
N LEU A 266 -8.14 8.86 2.65
CA LEU A 266 -9.07 7.81 3.04
C LEU A 266 -10.06 8.26 4.12
N VAL A 267 -9.60 9.05 5.10
CA VAL A 267 -10.49 9.61 6.15
C VAL A 267 -11.48 10.60 5.57
N ARG A 268 -11.05 11.45 4.63
CA ARG A 268 -11.89 12.48 4.02
C ARG A 268 -12.89 11.89 3.01
N ASP A 269 -12.44 11.01 2.12
CA ASP A 269 -13.17 10.59 0.92
C ASP A 269 -13.56 9.10 0.92
N GLY A 270 -13.09 8.32 1.89
CA GLY A 270 -13.28 6.86 1.99
C GLY A 270 -12.49 6.05 0.95
N ARG A 271 -11.91 6.71 -0.04
CA ARG A 271 -11.19 6.09 -1.18
C ARG A 271 -10.20 7.06 -1.80
N ILE A 272 -9.25 6.51 -2.56
CA ILE A 272 -8.39 7.30 -3.41
C ILE A 272 -8.83 7.12 -4.87
N THR A 273 -9.08 8.24 -5.55
CA THR A 273 -9.33 8.24 -6.99
C THR A 273 -8.03 8.51 -7.71
N ARG A 274 -7.63 7.60 -8.60
CA ARG A 274 -6.42 7.73 -9.43
C ARG A 274 -6.78 7.86 -10.89
N SER A 275 -5.96 8.59 -11.60
CA SER A 275 -6.05 8.74 -13.05
C SER A 275 -5.20 7.66 -13.75
N TYR A 276 -5.57 7.38 -14.98
CA TYR A 276 -4.99 6.35 -15.82
C TYR A 276 -4.80 6.89 -17.26
N LEU A 277 -3.66 6.56 -17.86
CA LEU A 277 -3.35 6.83 -19.26
C LEU A 277 -3.20 5.55 -20.09
N GLY A 278 -2.80 4.44 -19.46
CA GLY A 278 -2.56 3.17 -20.16
C GLY A 278 -1.17 3.11 -20.79
N ILE A 279 -0.18 3.64 -20.10
CA ILE A 279 1.23 3.54 -20.46
C ILE A 279 1.88 2.55 -19.51
N VAL A 280 2.56 1.55 -20.07
CA VAL A 280 3.49 0.70 -19.31
C VAL A 280 4.89 1.30 -19.52
N PRO A 281 5.48 1.89 -18.48
CA PRO A 281 6.79 2.50 -18.59
C PRO A 281 7.89 1.47 -18.47
N ARG A 282 9.04 1.77 -19.06
CA ARG A 282 10.30 1.06 -18.89
C ARG A 282 11.44 2.05 -18.65
N ASP A 283 12.43 1.65 -17.90
CA ASP A 283 13.65 2.44 -17.72
C ASP A 283 14.45 2.54 -19.04
N LEU A 284 15.17 3.65 -19.16
CA LEU A 284 15.99 3.95 -20.33
C LEU A 284 17.45 3.55 -20.19
N GLN A 285 17.87 3.07 -19.03
CA GLN A 285 19.26 2.69 -18.78
C GLN A 285 19.77 1.79 -19.92
N ASP A 286 20.95 2.13 -20.46
CA ASP A 286 21.61 1.47 -21.60
C ASP A 286 20.92 1.65 -22.96
N LEU A 287 19.72 2.24 -23.02
CA LEU A 287 18.97 2.50 -24.25
C LEU A 287 19.10 3.95 -24.75
N GLU A 288 19.65 4.88 -23.94
CA GLU A 288 19.71 6.31 -24.29
C GLU A 288 20.45 6.55 -25.61
N ARG A 289 21.54 5.82 -25.85
CA ARG A 289 22.31 5.92 -27.10
C ARG A 289 21.52 5.45 -28.31
N PHE A 290 20.73 4.37 -28.15
CA PHE A 290 19.87 3.86 -29.20
C PHE A 290 18.79 4.88 -29.62
N TYR A 291 18.23 5.58 -28.64
CA TYR A 291 17.23 6.63 -28.88
C TYR A 291 17.84 8.01 -29.17
N ALA A 292 19.16 8.13 -29.26
CA ALA A 292 19.88 9.40 -29.43
C ALA A 292 19.38 10.47 -28.43
N LEU A 293 19.36 10.11 -27.15
CA LEU A 293 18.97 10.94 -26.02
C LEU A 293 20.19 11.34 -25.19
N GLN A 294 20.08 12.47 -24.51
CA GLN A 294 20.97 12.80 -23.41
C GLN A 294 20.62 11.94 -22.20
N ALA A 295 21.59 11.68 -21.34
CA ALA A 295 21.33 10.99 -20.08
C ALA A 295 20.26 11.74 -19.25
N ASN A 296 19.48 10.98 -18.45
CA ASN A 296 18.43 11.51 -17.59
C ASN A 296 17.31 12.28 -18.37
N THR A 297 16.95 11.76 -19.55
CA THR A 297 15.94 12.42 -20.39
C THR A 297 14.92 11.42 -20.90
N GLY A 298 13.65 11.60 -20.47
CA GLY A 298 12.49 10.90 -21.00
C GLY A 298 12.12 9.64 -20.24
N LEU A 299 11.01 9.05 -20.63
CA LEU A 299 10.41 7.81 -20.15
C LEU A 299 10.11 6.92 -21.35
N LEU A 300 10.70 5.74 -21.41
CA LEU A 300 10.41 4.78 -22.46
C LEU A 300 9.01 4.19 -22.28
N VAL A 301 8.25 4.14 -23.36
CA VAL A 301 6.96 3.44 -23.43
C VAL A 301 7.25 2.01 -23.88
N ASP A 302 7.19 1.05 -22.96
CA ASP A 302 7.35 -0.38 -23.25
C ASP A 302 6.13 -0.90 -24.01
N SER A 303 4.94 -0.62 -23.47
CA SER A 303 3.68 -0.94 -24.11
C SER A 303 2.60 0.09 -23.83
N VAL A 304 1.52 0.04 -24.62
CA VAL A 304 0.34 0.88 -24.48
C VAL A 304 -0.88 0.00 -24.47
N ASP A 305 -1.70 0.12 -23.43
CA ASP A 305 -2.91 -0.69 -23.29
C ASP A 305 -3.89 -0.41 -24.45
N PRO A 306 -4.43 -1.45 -25.11
CA PRO A 306 -5.40 -1.27 -26.19
C PRO A 306 -6.62 -0.47 -25.73
N GLY A 307 -7.07 0.49 -26.56
CA GLY A 307 -8.23 1.34 -26.26
C GLY A 307 -8.06 2.29 -25.07
N SER A 308 -6.83 2.42 -24.51
CA SER A 308 -6.53 3.38 -23.45
C SER A 308 -6.50 4.82 -23.94
N PRO A 309 -6.53 5.83 -23.02
CA PRO A 309 -6.30 7.22 -23.39
C PRO A 309 -5.02 7.45 -24.20
N ALA A 310 -3.92 6.81 -23.82
CA ALA A 310 -2.65 6.92 -24.53
C ALA A 310 -2.73 6.33 -25.96
N ALA A 311 -3.38 5.15 -26.11
CA ALA A 311 -3.58 4.54 -27.44
C ALA A 311 -4.42 5.43 -28.36
N ARG A 312 -5.53 6.00 -27.84
CA ARG A 312 -6.39 6.91 -28.60
C ARG A 312 -5.69 8.21 -28.97
N ALA A 313 -4.75 8.68 -28.14
CA ALA A 313 -3.91 9.84 -28.43
C ALA A 313 -2.80 9.54 -29.47
N GLY A 314 -2.63 8.28 -29.85
CA GLY A 314 -1.64 7.86 -30.84
C GLY A 314 -0.25 7.56 -30.25
N LEU A 315 -0.11 7.40 -28.93
CA LEU A 315 1.12 6.91 -28.29
C LEU A 315 1.35 5.45 -28.70
N ARG A 316 2.60 5.06 -28.88
CA ARG A 316 2.99 3.73 -29.37
C ARG A 316 4.14 3.14 -28.53
N PRO A 317 4.25 1.80 -28.46
CA PRO A 317 5.45 1.15 -27.95
C PRO A 317 6.71 1.67 -28.66
N GLY A 318 7.80 1.89 -27.90
CA GLY A 318 9.05 2.45 -28.38
C GLY A 318 9.09 3.98 -28.44
N ASP A 319 8.00 4.69 -28.15
CA ASP A 319 8.03 6.14 -27.94
C ASP A 319 8.78 6.49 -26.65
N VAL A 320 9.42 7.66 -26.64
CA VAL A 320 10.01 8.22 -25.42
C VAL A 320 9.28 9.50 -25.05
N VAL A 321 8.58 9.48 -23.92
CA VAL A 321 7.87 10.68 -23.42
C VAL A 321 8.88 11.60 -22.73
N LEU A 322 9.14 12.75 -23.34
CA LEU A 322 10.13 13.72 -22.86
C LEU A 322 9.56 14.61 -21.75
N SER A 323 8.28 14.97 -21.86
CA SER A 323 7.60 15.74 -20.82
C SER A 323 6.10 15.43 -20.75
N LEU A 324 5.54 15.65 -19.55
CA LEU A 324 4.12 15.54 -19.24
C LEU A 324 3.66 16.88 -18.64
N ASN A 325 2.68 17.54 -19.27
CA ASN A 325 2.19 18.87 -18.87
C ASN A 325 3.32 19.90 -18.64
N GLY A 326 4.39 19.86 -19.46
CA GLY A 326 5.55 20.73 -19.34
C GLY A 326 6.61 20.28 -18.33
N THR A 327 6.31 19.31 -17.45
CA THR A 327 7.30 18.72 -16.55
C THR A 327 8.16 17.72 -17.31
N LYS A 328 9.47 17.94 -17.36
CA LYS A 328 10.42 17.00 -17.96
C LYS A 328 10.44 15.71 -17.19
N LEU A 329 10.48 14.59 -17.90
CA LEU A 329 10.57 13.26 -17.30
C LEU A 329 12.01 12.76 -17.31
N ASP A 330 12.38 12.05 -16.25
CA ASP A 330 13.62 11.31 -16.11
C ASP A 330 13.28 9.91 -15.61
N GLY A 331 13.23 8.96 -16.52
CA GLY A 331 12.96 7.55 -16.26
C GLY A 331 14.14 6.68 -16.64
N ARG A 332 15.35 7.12 -16.33
CA ARG A 332 16.58 6.39 -16.65
C ARG A 332 16.71 5.09 -15.84
N PHE A 333 16.37 5.14 -14.55
CA PHE A 333 16.52 4.03 -13.63
C PHE A 333 15.14 3.53 -13.14
N PRO A 334 15.02 2.23 -12.79
CA PRO A 334 13.77 1.67 -12.29
C PRO A 334 13.18 2.44 -11.10
N GLU A 335 14.03 2.96 -10.19
CA GLU A 335 13.60 3.73 -9.02
C GLU A 335 12.91 5.06 -9.36
N GLN A 336 13.06 5.54 -10.59
CA GLN A 336 12.43 6.78 -11.07
C GLN A 336 11.03 6.55 -11.67
N LEU A 337 10.67 5.29 -11.98
CA LEU A 337 9.37 4.97 -12.59
C LEU A 337 8.19 5.22 -11.65
N PRO A 338 8.18 4.78 -10.36
CA PRO A 338 7.05 5.01 -9.47
C PRO A 338 6.71 6.49 -9.25
N PRO A 339 7.65 7.42 -9.07
CA PRO A 339 7.33 8.85 -9.03
C PRO A 339 6.61 9.35 -10.28
N ILE A 340 6.99 8.89 -11.48
CA ILE A 340 6.34 9.27 -12.74
C ILE A 340 4.93 8.64 -12.83
N GLN A 341 4.79 7.36 -12.45
CA GLN A 341 3.48 6.71 -12.37
C GLN A 341 2.55 7.43 -11.38
N ASN A 342 3.06 7.84 -10.22
CA ASN A 342 2.33 8.64 -9.24
C ASN A 342 1.94 10.01 -9.79
N MET A 343 2.81 10.67 -10.58
CA MET A 343 2.49 11.93 -11.25
C MET A 343 1.25 11.75 -12.14
N ILE A 344 1.20 10.70 -12.95
CA ILE A 344 0.04 10.37 -13.81
C ILE A 344 -1.19 10.05 -12.94
N ALA A 345 -1.03 9.21 -11.93
CA ALA A 345 -2.13 8.75 -11.06
C ALA A 345 -2.79 9.89 -10.26
N ASN A 346 -2.04 10.96 -9.98
CA ASN A 346 -2.53 12.12 -9.22
C ASN A 346 -3.18 13.22 -10.11
N LEU A 347 -3.23 13.05 -11.41
CA LEU A 347 -3.95 13.96 -12.29
C LEU A 347 -5.47 13.88 -12.03
N ALA A 348 -6.20 14.92 -12.37
CA ALA A 348 -7.65 14.86 -12.32
C ALA A 348 -8.19 13.90 -13.40
N VAL A 349 -9.14 13.06 -13.04
CA VAL A 349 -9.80 12.17 -14.01
C VAL A 349 -10.59 12.99 -15.03
N GLY A 350 -10.45 12.66 -16.32
CA GLY A 350 -11.04 13.41 -17.44
C GLY A 350 -10.22 14.62 -17.89
N SER A 351 -9.09 14.92 -17.21
CA SER A 351 -8.25 16.06 -17.60
C SER A 351 -7.45 15.77 -18.87
N ALA A 352 -7.23 16.81 -19.67
CA ALA A 352 -6.33 16.75 -20.82
C ALA A 352 -4.87 16.78 -20.35
N VAL A 353 -4.06 15.85 -20.87
CA VAL A 353 -2.64 15.73 -20.59
C VAL A 353 -1.85 15.95 -21.87
N LYS A 354 -0.95 16.92 -21.85
CA LYS A 354 -0.03 17.19 -22.96
C LYS A 354 1.23 16.36 -22.79
N LEU A 355 1.58 15.60 -23.81
CA LEU A 355 2.78 14.77 -23.88
C LEU A 355 3.66 15.27 -25.00
N VAL A 356 4.93 15.58 -24.71
CA VAL A 356 5.96 15.76 -25.72
C VAL A 356 6.68 14.43 -25.88
N VAL A 357 6.67 13.89 -27.08
CA VAL A 357 7.08 12.51 -27.37
C VAL A 357 8.14 12.49 -28.47
N LYS A 358 9.21 11.77 -28.27
CA LYS A 358 10.20 11.43 -29.29
C LYS A 358 9.85 10.07 -29.90
N ARG A 359 9.66 10.04 -31.22
CA ARG A 359 9.42 8.85 -32.03
C ARG A 359 10.44 8.80 -33.18
N GLY A 360 11.46 7.96 -33.03
CA GLY A 360 12.60 8.00 -33.97
C GLY A 360 13.29 9.37 -33.96
N SER A 361 13.37 10.02 -35.11
CA SER A 361 13.94 11.36 -35.25
C SER A 361 12.94 12.50 -35.02
N GLN A 362 11.63 12.19 -34.90
CA GLN A 362 10.57 13.19 -34.80
C GLN A 362 10.22 13.49 -33.34
N THR A 363 9.89 14.76 -33.07
CA THR A 363 9.25 15.17 -31.82
C THR A 363 7.78 15.47 -32.09
N LEU A 364 6.89 14.87 -31.35
CA LEU A 364 5.44 14.95 -31.48
C LEU A 364 4.83 15.58 -30.24
N GLU A 365 3.78 16.33 -30.38
CA GLU A 365 2.91 16.73 -29.26
C GLU A 365 1.61 15.95 -29.36
N LEU A 366 1.32 15.17 -28.31
CA LEU A 366 0.10 14.39 -28.17
C LEU A 366 -0.72 14.92 -27.00
N THR A 367 -2.04 14.81 -27.12
CA THR A 367 -2.96 15.13 -26.01
C THR A 367 -3.84 13.93 -25.73
N ALA A 368 -3.81 13.45 -24.48
CA ALA A 368 -4.64 12.36 -23.99
C ALA A 368 -5.59 12.87 -22.90
N ALA A 369 -6.83 12.40 -22.86
CA ALA A 369 -7.74 12.66 -21.75
C ALA A 369 -7.64 11.49 -20.76
N THR A 370 -7.29 11.79 -19.50
CA THR A 370 -7.17 10.75 -18.48
C THR A 370 -8.50 10.04 -18.22
N GLU A 371 -8.45 8.78 -17.84
CA GLU A 371 -9.57 8.02 -17.32
C GLU A 371 -9.34 7.66 -15.86
N ARG A 372 -10.37 7.14 -15.19
CA ARG A 372 -10.22 6.57 -13.86
C ARG A 372 -9.43 5.27 -13.92
N LEU A 373 -8.41 5.14 -13.08
CA LEU A 373 -7.73 3.87 -12.84
C LEU A 373 -8.69 2.92 -12.14
N GLU A 374 -9.00 1.80 -12.76
CA GLU A 374 -9.85 0.75 -12.21
C GLU A 374 -9.00 -0.41 -11.73
N SER A 375 -9.42 -1.03 -10.63
CA SER A 375 -8.86 -2.29 -10.19
C SER A 375 -9.14 -3.39 -11.22
N ARG A 376 -8.20 -4.32 -11.35
CA ARG A 376 -8.40 -5.56 -12.12
C ARG A 376 -9.52 -6.41 -11.51
N VAL A 377 -9.64 -6.41 -10.19
CA VAL A 377 -10.66 -7.15 -9.46
C VAL A 377 -11.95 -6.34 -9.42
N GLY A 378 -13.01 -6.93 -9.97
CA GLY A 378 -14.37 -6.42 -9.86
C GLY A 378 -15.10 -6.99 -8.65
N GLU A 379 -16.35 -6.56 -8.45
CA GLU A 379 -17.24 -7.10 -7.42
C GLU A 379 -17.43 -8.60 -7.59
N GLU A 380 -17.34 -9.35 -6.50
CA GLU A 380 -17.52 -10.81 -6.47
C GLU A 380 -18.86 -11.22 -5.85
N TRP A 381 -19.38 -12.38 -6.26
CA TRP A 381 -20.61 -12.94 -5.76
C TRP A 381 -20.63 -14.46 -5.91
N ALA A 382 -21.37 -15.14 -5.01
CA ALA A 382 -21.63 -16.58 -5.12
C ALA A 382 -23.11 -16.87 -5.32
N PHE A 383 -23.42 -17.78 -6.24
CA PHE A 383 -24.72 -18.34 -6.53
C PHE A 383 -24.74 -19.77 -6.02
N GLU A 384 -25.11 -19.92 -4.74
CA GLU A 384 -24.90 -21.17 -3.98
C GLU A 384 -25.66 -22.37 -4.57
N LYS A 385 -26.92 -22.20 -5.04
CA LYS A 385 -27.65 -23.31 -5.66
C LYS A 385 -27.06 -23.74 -7.02
N TRP A 386 -26.39 -22.83 -7.71
CA TRP A 386 -25.64 -23.19 -8.91
C TRP A 386 -24.24 -23.75 -8.62
N GLY A 387 -23.72 -23.51 -7.41
CA GLY A 387 -22.33 -23.81 -7.06
C GLY A 387 -21.35 -22.98 -7.90
N LEU A 388 -21.62 -21.68 -8.07
CA LEU A 388 -20.93 -20.80 -8.99
C LEU A 388 -20.50 -19.52 -8.28
N SER A 389 -19.20 -19.23 -8.29
CA SER A 389 -18.68 -17.93 -7.91
C SER A 389 -18.28 -17.14 -9.14
N VAL A 390 -18.55 -15.86 -9.09
CA VAL A 390 -18.36 -14.96 -10.23
C VAL A 390 -17.76 -13.64 -9.80
N ARG A 391 -17.23 -12.91 -10.78
CA ARG A 391 -16.67 -11.57 -10.63
C ARG A 391 -17.15 -10.69 -11.78
N LYS A 392 -17.52 -9.46 -11.47
CA LYS A 392 -17.78 -8.44 -12.49
C LYS A 392 -16.53 -8.25 -13.36
N VAL A 393 -16.68 -8.27 -14.68
CA VAL A 393 -15.60 -7.94 -15.60
C VAL A 393 -15.28 -6.43 -15.46
N SER A 394 -14.05 -6.11 -15.04
CA SER A 394 -13.56 -4.73 -15.01
C SER A 394 -12.96 -4.33 -16.37
N ARG A 395 -12.89 -3.01 -16.67
CA ARG A 395 -12.22 -2.54 -17.89
C ARG A 395 -10.74 -2.92 -17.90
N ALA A 396 -10.08 -2.91 -16.72
CA ALA A 396 -8.70 -3.36 -16.60
C ALA A 396 -8.56 -4.83 -16.99
N TYR A 397 -9.42 -5.73 -16.46
CA TYR A 397 -9.44 -7.14 -16.83
C TYR A 397 -9.73 -7.35 -18.34
N ALA A 398 -10.70 -6.61 -18.88
CA ALA A 398 -11.05 -6.70 -20.29
C ALA A 398 -9.89 -6.33 -21.22
N ARG A 399 -9.18 -5.25 -20.92
CA ARG A 399 -8.00 -4.81 -21.68
C ARG A 399 -6.88 -5.84 -21.64
N GLU A 400 -6.54 -6.34 -20.45
CA GLU A 400 -5.47 -7.32 -20.26
C GLU A 400 -5.76 -8.63 -21.00
N ASN A 401 -7.02 -9.07 -21.02
CA ASN A 401 -7.44 -10.28 -21.70
C ASN A 401 -7.91 -10.03 -23.15
N GLN A 402 -7.71 -8.82 -23.67
CA GLN A 402 -8.06 -8.42 -25.03
C GLN A 402 -9.53 -8.76 -25.38
N LEU A 403 -10.44 -8.53 -24.44
CA LEU A 403 -11.88 -8.64 -24.66
C LEU A 403 -12.37 -7.44 -25.48
N ALA A 404 -13.48 -7.61 -26.19
CA ALA A 404 -14.08 -6.53 -26.99
C ALA A 404 -14.54 -5.35 -26.10
N ASP A 405 -15.08 -5.68 -24.92
CA ASP A 405 -15.56 -4.72 -23.92
C ASP A 405 -15.54 -5.34 -22.52
N ALA A 406 -16.01 -4.62 -21.53
CA ALA A 406 -16.09 -5.06 -20.13
C ALA A 406 -17.48 -5.59 -19.77
N THR A 407 -18.20 -6.19 -20.73
CA THR A 407 -19.52 -6.77 -20.50
C THR A 407 -19.43 -8.25 -20.11
N GLY A 408 -20.47 -8.75 -19.44
CA GLY A 408 -20.54 -10.12 -18.96
C GLY A 408 -20.00 -10.29 -17.52
N VAL A 409 -20.06 -11.54 -17.05
CA VAL A 409 -19.70 -11.89 -15.67
C VAL A 409 -18.71 -13.06 -15.69
N LEU A 410 -17.53 -12.84 -15.15
CA LEU A 410 -16.42 -13.80 -15.13
C LEU A 410 -16.65 -14.88 -14.07
N VAL A 411 -16.59 -16.14 -14.45
CA VAL A 411 -16.57 -17.29 -13.54
C VAL A 411 -15.21 -17.39 -12.86
N ILE A 412 -15.19 -17.32 -11.52
CA ILE A 412 -13.97 -17.43 -10.71
C ILE A 412 -13.88 -18.74 -9.95
N GLY A 413 -14.97 -19.50 -9.84
CA GLY A 413 -14.98 -20.81 -9.23
C GLY A 413 -16.27 -21.57 -9.50
N VAL A 414 -16.18 -22.90 -9.49
CA VAL A 414 -17.30 -23.82 -9.59
C VAL A 414 -17.17 -24.91 -8.54
N GLN A 415 -18.26 -25.23 -7.86
CA GLN A 415 -18.29 -26.25 -6.82
C GLN A 415 -18.59 -27.62 -7.43
N PRO A 416 -17.71 -28.62 -7.25
CA PRO A 416 -17.98 -29.98 -7.71
C PRO A 416 -19.30 -30.53 -7.20
N GLY A 417 -20.05 -31.23 -8.08
CA GLY A 417 -21.35 -31.81 -7.75
C GLY A 417 -22.55 -30.88 -7.91
N PHE A 418 -22.36 -29.60 -8.14
CA PHE A 418 -23.42 -28.62 -8.36
C PHE A 418 -23.71 -28.39 -9.84
N PRO A 419 -24.89 -27.79 -10.18
CA PRO A 419 -25.34 -27.60 -11.56
C PRO A 419 -24.33 -26.94 -12.50
N ALA A 420 -23.60 -25.93 -12.04
CA ALA A 420 -22.59 -25.26 -12.84
C ALA A 420 -21.46 -26.21 -13.23
N ALA A 421 -20.85 -26.91 -12.27
CA ALA A 421 -19.78 -27.87 -12.53
C ALA A 421 -20.24 -29.03 -13.44
N GLN A 422 -21.46 -29.56 -13.22
CA GLN A 422 -22.03 -30.64 -14.02
C GLN A 422 -22.30 -30.21 -15.46
N SER A 423 -22.58 -28.96 -15.73
CA SER A 423 -22.76 -28.41 -17.07
C SER A 423 -21.47 -28.29 -17.87
N GLY A 424 -20.30 -28.35 -17.23
CA GLY A 424 -18.98 -28.14 -17.84
C GLY A 424 -18.54 -26.69 -17.94
N ILE A 425 -19.28 -25.74 -17.36
CA ILE A 425 -18.77 -24.37 -17.19
C ILE A 425 -17.56 -24.39 -16.22
N SER A 426 -16.60 -23.52 -16.39
CA SER A 426 -15.37 -23.55 -15.61
C SER A 426 -14.81 -22.14 -15.35
N ARG A 427 -13.87 -22.08 -14.43
CA ARG A 427 -13.14 -20.83 -14.13
C ARG A 427 -12.53 -20.24 -15.41
N GLY A 428 -12.71 -18.93 -15.59
CA GLY A 428 -12.26 -18.18 -16.77
C GLY A 428 -13.32 -18.00 -17.85
N ASP A 429 -14.47 -18.69 -17.76
CA ASP A 429 -15.61 -18.44 -18.65
C ASP A 429 -16.28 -17.10 -18.31
N ILE A 430 -16.79 -16.40 -19.32
CA ILE A 430 -17.53 -15.14 -19.14
C ILE A 430 -18.98 -15.39 -19.52
N ILE A 431 -19.88 -15.36 -18.56
CA ILE A 431 -21.33 -15.50 -18.78
C ILE A 431 -21.85 -14.26 -19.50
N THR A 432 -22.53 -14.48 -20.63
CA THR A 432 -23.06 -13.43 -21.51
C THR A 432 -24.57 -13.47 -21.68
N SER A 433 -25.22 -14.64 -21.38
CA SER A 433 -26.67 -14.79 -21.46
C SER A 433 -27.15 -15.86 -20.47
N VAL A 434 -28.35 -15.69 -19.94
CA VAL A 434 -29.06 -16.68 -19.11
C VAL A 434 -30.53 -16.73 -19.56
N ALA A 435 -31.02 -17.94 -19.87
CA ALA A 435 -32.40 -18.18 -20.36
C ALA A 435 -32.72 -17.34 -21.62
N GLY A 436 -31.76 -17.14 -22.52
CA GLY A 436 -31.92 -16.33 -23.73
C GLY A 436 -31.83 -14.82 -23.53
N GLU A 437 -31.71 -14.36 -22.29
CA GLU A 437 -31.62 -12.94 -21.95
C GLU A 437 -30.16 -12.53 -21.71
N LYS A 438 -29.74 -11.43 -22.34
CA LYS A 438 -28.37 -10.91 -22.23
C LYS A 438 -27.99 -10.56 -20.79
N VAL A 439 -26.77 -10.89 -20.41
CA VAL A 439 -26.15 -10.56 -19.12
C VAL A 439 -24.90 -9.73 -19.37
N GLU A 440 -24.97 -8.45 -19.12
CA GLU A 440 -23.88 -7.49 -19.25
C GLU A 440 -23.27 -7.13 -17.90
N THR A 441 -24.03 -7.26 -16.82
CA THR A 441 -23.64 -6.86 -15.47
C THR A 441 -23.92 -7.96 -14.45
N LEU A 442 -23.20 -7.89 -13.32
CA LEU A 442 -23.43 -8.79 -12.19
C LEU A 442 -24.86 -8.68 -11.62
N ASP A 443 -25.44 -7.49 -11.60
CA ASP A 443 -26.81 -7.29 -11.07
C ASP A 443 -27.88 -7.94 -11.96
N GLN A 444 -27.66 -7.93 -13.29
CA GLN A 444 -28.54 -8.68 -14.20
C GLN A 444 -28.45 -10.19 -13.91
N LEU A 445 -27.24 -10.71 -13.67
CA LEU A 445 -27.08 -12.13 -13.32
C LEU A 445 -27.73 -12.47 -11.97
N LYS A 446 -27.61 -11.60 -10.96
CA LYS A 446 -28.29 -11.73 -9.66
C LYS A 446 -29.82 -11.79 -9.85
N THR A 447 -30.38 -10.96 -10.73
CA THR A 447 -31.82 -10.97 -11.05
C THR A 447 -32.27 -12.29 -11.70
N ARG A 448 -31.48 -12.84 -12.66
CA ARG A 448 -31.77 -14.14 -13.31
C ARG A 448 -31.67 -15.29 -12.31
N TYR A 449 -30.69 -15.25 -11.43
CA TYR A 449 -30.54 -16.23 -10.37
C TYR A 449 -31.71 -16.21 -9.37
N ALA A 450 -32.21 -15.05 -8.96
CA ALA A 450 -33.36 -14.95 -8.09
C ALA A 450 -34.61 -15.58 -8.72
N ALA A 451 -34.82 -15.44 -10.03
CA ALA A 451 -35.92 -16.12 -10.74
C ALA A 451 -35.75 -17.65 -10.69
N TYR A 452 -34.55 -18.17 -10.88
CA TYR A 452 -34.25 -19.61 -10.74
C TYR A 452 -34.47 -20.09 -9.29
N GLU A 453 -34.07 -19.32 -8.28
CA GLU A 453 -34.29 -19.68 -6.88
C GLU A 453 -35.77 -19.80 -6.52
N ALA A 454 -36.63 -18.92 -7.08
CA ALA A 454 -38.05 -18.91 -6.87
C ALA A 454 -38.76 -20.11 -7.53
N GLN A 455 -38.27 -20.49 -8.73
CA GLN A 455 -38.85 -21.60 -9.50
C GLN A 455 -37.73 -22.38 -10.19
N PRO A 456 -37.09 -23.36 -9.50
CA PRO A 456 -36.01 -24.14 -10.08
C PRO A 456 -36.45 -24.92 -11.32
N ALA A 457 -35.77 -24.66 -12.45
CA ALA A 457 -35.97 -25.34 -13.73
C ALA A 457 -34.62 -25.39 -14.47
N PRO A 458 -34.41 -26.31 -15.42
CA PRO A 458 -33.24 -26.29 -16.25
C PRO A 458 -33.08 -24.94 -16.95
N VAL A 459 -31.92 -24.31 -16.82
CA VAL A 459 -31.67 -22.99 -17.41
C VAL A 459 -30.48 -23.05 -18.36
N LEU A 460 -30.65 -22.51 -19.57
CA LEU A 460 -29.58 -22.38 -20.56
C LEU A 460 -28.72 -21.15 -20.20
N VAL A 461 -27.43 -21.37 -20.11
CA VAL A 461 -26.41 -20.34 -19.89
C VAL A 461 -25.47 -20.29 -21.08
N GLU A 462 -25.30 -19.11 -21.66
CA GLU A 462 -24.25 -18.87 -22.66
C GLU A 462 -23.03 -18.24 -21.98
N ALA A 463 -21.87 -18.81 -22.24
CA ALA A 463 -20.62 -18.24 -21.76
C ALA A 463 -19.53 -18.27 -22.83
N GLN A 464 -18.69 -17.24 -22.81
CA GLN A 464 -17.54 -17.13 -23.70
C GLN A 464 -16.31 -17.78 -23.05
N ARG A 465 -15.70 -18.72 -23.76
CA ARG A 465 -14.40 -19.34 -23.44
C ARG A 465 -13.46 -19.17 -24.63
N ASN A 466 -12.30 -18.55 -24.43
CA ASN A 466 -11.31 -18.35 -25.50
C ASN A 466 -11.92 -17.78 -26.80
N ARG A 467 -12.77 -16.75 -26.68
CA ARG A 467 -13.50 -16.07 -27.76
C ARG A 467 -14.53 -16.95 -28.50
N ARG A 468 -14.88 -18.12 -27.95
CA ARG A 468 -15.95 -18.98 -28.48
C ARG A 468 -17.11 -19.01 -27.50
N ILE A 469 -18.33 -18.96 -28.01
CA ILE A 469 -19.55 -19.10 -27.18
C ILE A 469 -19.81 -20.58 -26.98
N GLY A 470 -19.95 -20.98 -25.71
CA GLY A 470 -20.41 -22.29 -25.28
C GLY A 470 -21.82 -22.21 -24.69
N LEU A 471 -22.56 -23.28 -24.81
CA LEU A 471 -23.90 -23.45 -24.25
C LEU A 471 -23.85 -24.44 -23.10
N TYR A 472 -24.33 -24.07 -21.96
CA TYR A 472 -24.30 -24.83 -20.72
C TYR A 472 -25.71 -24.94 -20.15
N VAL A 473 -26.13 -26.12 -19.69
CA VAL A 473 -27.44 -26.29 -19.07
C VAL A 473 -27.28 -26.58 -17.59
N PHE A 474 -27.72 -25.63 -16.74
CA PHE A 474 -27.76 -25.83 -15.30
C PHE A 474 -29.07 -26.53 -14.94
N LYS A 475 -28.95 -27.76 -14.46
CA LYS A 475 -30.10 -28.58 -14.02
C LYS A 475 -30.25 -28.45 -12.50
N PRO A 476 -31.51 -28.30 -11.96
CA PRO A 476 -31.74 -28.25 -10.52
C PRO A 476 -31.23 -29.48 -9.77
#